data_3c1896af0163a329046d5948b0486c94
#
_entry.id   3c1896af0163a329046d5948b0486c94
#
_cell.length_a   1.000
_cell.length_b   1.000
_cell.length_c   1.000
_cell.angle_alpha   90.00
_cell.angle_beta   90.00
_cell.angle_gamma   90.00
#
_symmetry.space_group_name_H-M   'P 1'
#
loop_
_entity.id
_entity.type
_entity.pdbx_description
1 polymer ?
#
loop_
_entity_poly.entity_id
_entity_poly.type
_entity_poly.pdbx_seq_one_letter_code
_entity_poly.pdbx_strand_id
1 'polypeptide(L)'
;MKIKLITLLCTLAAIAAQSAFAEKADRDKPMNVEADSLKHDDPKQLTTFTGKVLMTKGTLVLKAARMEVKQDSQGNQVATLWAEPGERVFFRQKREGLDEFIEGEAEAVVYNSQADTLTLTQRAELRLLRGQVVAD
;
A
#
# COMPACT_ATOMS: atom_id res chain seq x y z
N MET A 1 -2.69 43.58 -21.82
CA MET A 1 -2.00 43.33 -20.56
C MET A 1 -2.78 42.45 -19.60
N LYS A 2 -4.07 42.59 -19.47
CA LYS A 2 -4.89 41.75 -18.58
C LYS A 2 -4.93 40.27 -19.01
N ILE A 3 -4.84 39.98 -20.31
CA ILE A 3 -4.85 38.62 -20.85
C ILE A 3 -3.58 37.85 -20.49
N LYS A 4 -2.42 38.53 -20.44
CA LYS A 4 -1.15 37.86 -20.05
C LYS A 4 -1.10 37.48 -18.58
N LEU A 5 -1.75 38.22 -17.71
CA LEU A 5 -1.85 37.89 -16.28
C LEU A 5 -2.75 36.70 -16.02
N ILE A 6 -3.84 36.56 -16.76
CA ILE A 6 -4.77 35.42 -16.65
C ILE A 6 -4.09 34.14 -17.15
N THR A 7 -3.31 34.22 -18.21
CA THR A 7 -2.57 33.08 -18.75
C THR A 7 -1.50 32.60 -17.77
N LEU A 8 -0.83 33.51 -17.08
CA LEU A 8 0.18 33.17 -16.08
C LEU A 8 -0.45 32.52 -14.84
N LEU A 9 -1.63 32.98 -14.44
CA LEU A 9 -2.36 32.42 -13.30
C LEU A 9 -2.87 31.01 -13.61
N CYS A 10 -3.34 30.76 -14.83
CA CYS A 10 -3.78 29.44 -15.26
C CYS A 10 -2.63 28.42 -15.34
N THR A 11 -1.44 28.86 -15.76
CA THR A 11 -0.25 27.98 -15.79
C THR A 11 0.22 27.63 -14.38
N LEU A 12 0.15 28.56 -13.44
CA LEU A 12 0.52 28.29 -12.05
C LEU A 12 -0.47 27.33 -11.37
N ALA A 13 -1.76 27.45 -11.67
CA ALA A 13 -2.79 26.57 -11.16
C ALA A 13 -2.66 25.13 -11.73
N ALA A 14 -2.22 25.00 -12.98
CA ALA A 14 -1.99 23.71 -13.60
C ALA A 14 -0.80 22.94 -12.97
N ILE A 15 0.25 23.67 -12.58
CA ILE A 15 1.41 23.06 -11.90
C ILE A 15 1.04 22.59 -10.48
N ALA A 16 0.23 23.34 -9.77
CA ALA A 16 -0.25 22.96 -8.45
C ALA A 16 -1.18 21.73 -8.50
N ALA A 17 -1.97 21.60 -9.57
CA ALA A 17 -2.85 20.45 -9.76
C ALA A 17 -2.07 19.16 -10.04
N GLN A 18 -0.92 19.23 -10.71
CA GLN A 18 -0.07 18.05 -10.96
C GLN A 18 0.54 17.49 -9.68
N SER A 19 0.93 18.32 -8.73
CA SER A 19 1.46 17.87 -7.44
C SER A 19 0.41 17.11 -6.62
N ALA A 20 -0.87 17.54 -6.67
CA ALA A 20 -1.95 16.89 -5.94
C ALA A 20 -2.28 15.50 -6.50
N PHE A 21 -2.09 15.24 -7.80
CA PHE A 21 -2.29 13.92 -8.40
C PHE A 21 -1.24 12.91 -7.97
N ALA A 22 0.03 13.33 -7.78
CA ALA A 22 1.10 12.44 -7.38
C ALA A 22 0.91 11.88 -5.95
N GLU A 23 0.29 12.64 -5.04
CA GLU A 23 0.08 12.23 -3.65
C GLU A 23 -0.97 11.13 -3.47
N LYS A 24 -1.82 10.87 -4.47
CA LYS A 24 -2.92 9.92 -4.39
C LYS A 24 -2.69 8.64 -5.20
N ALA A 25 -1.55 8.49 -5.87
CA ALA A 25 -1.35 7.46 -6.87
C ALA A 25 -1.57 6.03 -6.34
N ASP A 26 -1.06 5.70 -5.15
CA ASP A 26 -1.23 4.36 -4.57
C ASP A 26 -2.55 4.20 -3.83
N ARG A 27 -3.03 5.26 -3.20
CA ARG A 27 -4.26 5.25 -2.41
C ARG A 27 -5.49 4.89 -3.23
N ASP A 28 -5.56 5.37 -4.47
CA ASP A 28 -6.69 5.17 -5.36
C ASP A 28 -6.59 3.89 -6.21
N LYS A 29 -5.48 3.15 -6.10
CA LYS A 29 -5.32 1.91 -6.83
C LYS A 29 -6.08 0.77 -6.17
N PRO A 30 -6.58 -0.20 -6.96
CA PRO A 30 -7.24 -1.37 -6.40
C PRO A 30 -6.27 -2.25 -5.63
N MET A 31 -6.79 -2.92 -4.61
CA MET A 31 -6.06 -3.97 -3.89
C MET A 31 -6.23 -5.28 -4.65
N ASN A 32 -5.12 -5.89 -5.02
CA ASN A 32 -5.10 -7.21 -5.64
C ASN A 32 -4.42 -8.18 -4.69
N VAL A 33 -4.95 -9.39 -4.57
CA VAL A 33 -4.39 -10.42 -3.72
C VAL A 33 -4.32 -11.73 -4.49
N GLU A 34 -3.14 -12.36 -4.45
CA GLU A 34 -2.92 -13.71 -4.96
C GLU A 34 -2.54 -14.62 -3.79
N ALA A 35 -3.02 -15.85 -3.79
CA ALA A 35 -2.73 -16.86 -2.77
C ALA A 35 -3.03 -18.24 -3.30
N ASP A 36 -2.54 -19.27 -2.60
CA ASP A 36 -2.84 -20.67 -2.96
C ASP A 36 -4.32 -21.01 -2.72
N SER A 37 -4.91 -20.45 -1.65
CA SER A 37 -6.32 -20.66 -1.34
C SER A 37 -6.96 -19.43 -0.72
N LEU A 38 -8.28 -19.34 -0.88
CA LEU A 38 -9.09 -18.24 -0.41
C LEU A 38 -10.39 -18.79 0.20
N LYS A 39 -10.76 -18.27 1.36
CA LYS A 39 -12.05 -18.54 1.99
C LYS A 39 -12.73 -17.21 2.31
N HIS A 40 -13.98 -17.07 1.90
CA HIS A 40 -14.78 -15.90 2.23
C HIS A 40 -15.94 -16.30 3.15
N ASP A 41 -16.04 -15.60 4.29
CA ASP A 41 -17.14 -15.76 5.25
C ASP A 41 -18.01 -14.51 5.15
N ASP A 42 -19.14 -14.62 4.46
CA ASP A 42 -20.00 -13.49 4.17
C ASP A 42 -20.65 -12.88 5.43
N PRO A 43 -21.21 -13.68 6.36
CA PRO A 43 -21.75 -13.10 7.59
C PRO A 43 -20.73 -12.29 8.40
N LYS A 44 -19.48 -12.71 8.41
CA LYS A 44 -18.42 -12.01 9.14
C LYS A 44 -17.72 -10.94 8.32
N GLN A 45 -18.01 -10.87 7.01
CA GLN A 45 -17.28 -10.00 6.07
C GLN A 45 -15.77 -10.19 6.18
N LEU A 46 -15.35 -11.44 6.28
CA LEU A 46 -13.97 -11.85 6.50
C LEU A 46 -13.50 -12.73 5.34
N THR A 47 -12.43 -12.30 4.70
CA THR A 47 -11.77 -13.08 3.66
C THR A 47 -10.40 -13.52 4.15
N THR A 48 -10.11 -14.82 4.08
CA THR A 48 -8.84 -15.38 4.50
C THR A 48 -8.10 -15.95 3.29
N PHE A 49 -6.86 -15.51 3.11
CA PHE A 49 -5.93 -15.98 2.09
C PHE A 49 -4.84 -16.80 2.76
N THR A 50 -4.51 -17.94 2.18
CA THR A 50 -3.51 -18.85 2.76
C THR A 50 -2.57 -19.37 1.68
N GLY A 51 -1.29 -19.34 1.99
CA GLY A 51 -0.21 -19.87 1.17
C GLY A 51 0.26 -18.89 0.10
N LYS A 52 1.53 -18.48 0.17
CA LYS A 52 2.21 -17.63 -0.80
C LYS A 52 1.39 -16.38 -1.14
N VAL A 53 0.95 -15.67 -0.10
CA VAL A 53 0.12 -14.49 -0.26
C VAL A 53 0.95 -13.35 -0.83
N LEU A 54 0.45 -12.77 -1.92
CA LEU A 54 0.99 -11.55 -2.53
C LEU A 54 -0.13 -10.53 -2.64
N MET A 55 0.00 -9.43 -1.90
CA MET A 55 -0.91 -8.30 -1.99
C MET A 55 -0.22 -7.15 -2.69
N THR A 56 -0.90 -6.54 -3.63
CA THR A 56 -0.42 -5.34 -4.33
C THR A 56 -1.49 -4.25 -4.35
N LYS A 57 -1.05 -3.01 -4.17
CA LYS A 57 -1.89 -1.83 -4.28
C LYS A 57 -1.01 -0.69 -4.80
N GLY A 58 -1.11 -0.39 -6.11
CA GLY A 58 -0.16 0.51 -6.75
C GLY A 58 1.27 0.00 -6.61
N THR A 59 2.16 0.81 -6.03
CA THR A 59 3.56 0.40 -5.78
C THR A 59 3.74 -0.39 -4.49
N LEU A 60 2.71 -0.45 -3.64
CA LEU A 60 2.75 -1.23 -2.41
C LEU A 60 2.71 -2.72 -2.72
N VAL A 61 3.68 -3.45 -2.20
CA VAL A 61 3.78 -4.91 -2.30
C VAL A 61 3.93 -5.49 -0.91
N LEU A 62 3.09 -6.48 -0.58
CA LEU A 62 3.16 -7.23 0.67
C LEU A 62 3.24 -8.72 0.36
N LYS A 63 4.16 -9.41 1.02
CA LYS A 63 4.33 -10.87 0.90
C LYS A 63 4.21 -11.51 2.26
N ALA A 64 3.35 -12.52 2.36
CA ALA A 64 3.05 -13.19 3.62
C ALA A 64 2.68 -14.66 3.40
N ALA A 65 2.55 -15.40 4.49
CA ALA A 65 2.03 -16.78 4.45
C ALA A 65 0.50 -16.82 4.56
N ARG A 66 -0.06 -15.85 5.27
CA ARG A 66 -1.51 -15.77 5.51
C ARG A 66 -1.94 -14.32 5.60
N MET A 67 -3.14 -14.03 5.12
CA MET A 67 -3.76 -12.71 5.22
C MET A 67 -5.23 -12.84 5.54
N GLU A 68 -5.72 -12.01 6.45
CA GLU A 68 -7.16 -11.84 6.69
C GLU A 68 -7.56 -10.42 6.35
N VAL A 69 -8.61 -10.28 5.57
CA VAL A 69 -9.19 -8.96 5.23
C VAL A 69 -10.58 -8.90 5.83
N LYS A 70 -10.78 -7.95 6.73
CA LYS A 70 -12.07 -7.68 7.33
C LYS A 70 -12.62 -6.37 6.79
N GLN A 71 -13.86 -6.40 6.32
CA GLN A 71 -14.55 -5.22 5.81
C GLN A 71 -15.63 -4.79 6.81
N ASP A 72 -15.70 -3.48 7.08
CA ASP A 72 -16.76 -2.93 7.92
C ASP A 72 -18.00 -2.57 7.08
N SER A 73 -19.05 -2.08 7.75
CA SER A 73 -20.31 -1.71 7.10
C SER A 73 -20.18 -0.52 6.15
N GLN A 74 -19.11 0.25 6.24
CA GLN A 74 -18.83 1.42 5.39
C GLN A 74 -17.89 1.10 4.23
N GLY A 75 -17.51 -0.17 4.08
CA GLY A 75 -16.60 -0.59 3.02
C GLY A 75 -15.11 -0.42 3.34
N ASN A 76 -14.75 0.04 4.55
CA ASN A 76 -13.37 0.13 4.98
C ASN A 76 -12.80 -1.26 5.23
N GLN A 77 -11.54 -1.48 4.87
CA GLN A 77 -10.89 -2.76 4.98
C GLN A 77 -9.70 -2.69 5.91
N VAL A 78 -9.55 -3.72 6.75
CA VAL A 78 -8.35 -3.95 7.54
C VAL A 78 -7.79 -5.31 7.14
N ALA A 79 -6.56 -5.30 6.64
CA ALA A 79 -5.84 -6.52 6.27
C ALA A 79 -4.77 -6.80 7.33
N THR A 80 -4.79 -8.00 7.86
CA THR A 80 -3.75 -8.48 8.78
C THR A 80 -2.97 -9.60 8.10
N LEU A 81 -1.65 -9.49 8.11
CA LEU A 81 -0.76 -10.42 7.43
C LEU A 81 0.20 -11.05 8.42
N TRP A 82 0.43 -12.35 8.27
CA TRP A 82 1.36 -13.13 9.10
C TRP A 82 2.30 -13.93 8.22
N ALA A 83 3.51 -14.13 8.71
CA ALA A 83 4.49 -15.02 8.11
C ALA A 83 4.41 -16.42 8.74
N GLU A 84 5.12 -17.37 8.13
CA GLU A 84 5.37 -18.67 8.76
C GLU A 84 6.19 -18.47 10.04
N PRO A 85 6.07 -19.39 11.03
CA PRO A 85 6.89 -19.30 12.23
C PRO A 85 8.38 -19.18 11.91
N GLY A 86 9.02 -18.20 12.51
CA GLY A 86 10.45 -17.90 12.27
C GLY A 86 10.72 -16.99 11.08
N GLU A 87 9.74 -16.75 10.23
CA GLU A 87 9.84 -15.84 9.07
C GLU A 87 9.18 -14.49 9.36
N ARG A 88 9.25 -13.59 8.41
CA ARG A 88 8.64 -12.26 8.52
C ARG A 88 7.89 -11.90 7.25
N VAL A 89 6.80 -11.15 7.42
CA VAL A 89 6.08 -10.50 6.32
C VAL A 89 6.99 -9.43 5.71
N PHE A 90 7.06 -9.38 4.39
CA PHE A 90 7.83 -8.39 3.66
C PHE A 90 6.89 -7.35 3.05
N PHE A 91 7.31 -6.06 3.07
CA PHE A 91 6.64 -5.04 2.29
C PHE A 91 7.63 -4.12 1.59
N ARG A 92 7.18 -3.53 0.49
CA ARG A 92 7.89 -2.49 -0.25
C ARG A 92 6.89 -1.50 -0.81
N GLN A 93 7.22 -0.21 -0.78
CA GLN A 93 6.42 0.84 -1.37
C GLN A 93 7.31 1.96 -1.87
N LYS A 94 7.00 2.49 -3.05
CA LYS A 94 7.68 3.67 -3.57
C LYS A 94 7.17 4.91 -2.84
N ARG A 95 8.10 5.79 -2.42
CA ARG A 95 7.74 7.09 -1.86
C ARG A 95 7.29 8.04 -2.97
N GLU A 96 6.23 8.78 -2.69
CA GLU A 96 5.65 9.68 -3.66
C GLU A 96 6.61 10.82 -4.04
N GLY A 97 6.69 11.09 -5.36
CA GLY A 97 7.49 12.19 -5.89
C GLY A 97 8.99 12.04 -5.75
N LEU A 98 9.49 10.92 -5.24
CA LEU A 98 10.90 10.65 -5.02
C LEU A 98 11.30 9.33 -5.65
N ASP A 99 12.56 9.23 -6.09
CA ASP A 99 13.12 7.96 -6.56
C ASP A 99 13.67 7.18 -5.35
N GLU A 100 12.77 6.89 -4.43
CA GLU A 100 13.06 6.18 -3.19
C GLU A 100 12.03 5.12 -2.91
N PHE A 101 12.47 4.03 -2.27
CA PHE A 101 11.58 2.98 -1.79
C PHE A 101 11.73 2.86 -0.28
N ILE A 102 10.61 2.59 0.38
CA ILE A 102 10.59 2.08 1.74
C ILE A 102 10.35 0.59 1.64
N GLU A 103 11.16 -0.19 2.33
CA GLU A 103 10.87 -1.61 2.49
C GLU A 103 11.12 -2.02 3.94
N GLY A 104 10.50 -3.11 4.34
CA GLY A 104 10.67 -3.59 5.69
C GLY A 104 10.06 -4.97 5.90
N GLU A 105 10.21 -5.45 7.12
CA GLU A 105 9.78 -6.77 7.52
C GLU A 105 9.29 -6.75 8.96
N ALA A 106 8.35 -7.61 9.27
CA ALA A 106 7.86 -7.83 10.63
C ALA A 106 7.16 -9.18 10.71
N GLU A 107 6.98 -9.72 11.90
CA GLU A 107 6.25 -10.99 12.05
C GLU A 107 4.77 -10.83 11.72
N ALA A 108 4.21 -9.64 11.98
CA ALA A 108 2.84 -9.30 11.60
C ALA A 108 2.78 -7.89 11.05
N VAL A 109 1.93 -7.69 10.05
CA VAL A 109 1.68 -6.38 9.43
C VAL A 109 0.18 -6.16 9.36
N VAL A 110 -0.28 -4.98 9.74
CA VAL A 110 -1.68 -4.56 9.61
C VAL A 110 -1.76 -3.38 8.66
N TYR A 111 -2.54 -3.53 7.60
CA TYR A 111 -2.88 -2.46 6.68
C TYR A 111 -4.31 -1.99 6.94
N ASN A 112 -4.48 -0.69 7.17
CA ASN A 112 -5.79 -0.07 7.36
C ASN A 112 -6.08 0.83 6.16
N SER A 113 -7.10 0.50 5.36
CA SER A 113 -7.40 1.24 4.14
C SER A 113 -7.97 2.64 4.41
N GLN A 114 -8.72 2.82 5.49
CA GLN A 114 -9.31 4.11 5.84
C GLN A 114 -8.24 5.12 6.26
N ALA A 115 -7.32 4.70 7.13
CA ALA A 115 -6.24 5.54 7.62
C ALA A 115 -5.04 5.57 6.66
N ASP A 116 -4.99 4.65 5.70
CA ASP A 116 -3.86 4.45 4.79
C ASP A 116 -2.55 4.23 5.55
N THR A 117 -2.59 3.33 6.52
CA THR A 117 -1.46 3.04 7.42
C THR A 117 -1.03 1.60 7.34
N LEU A 118 0.28 1.39 7.51
CA LEU A 118 0.89 0.09 7.75
C LEU A 118 1.46 0.08 9.16
N THR A 119 1.07 -0.93 9.93
CA THR A 119 1.62 -1.15 11.27
C THR A 119 2.41 -2.46 11.26
N LEU A 120 3.67 -2.36 11.61
CA LEU A 120 4.59 -3.51 11.68
C LEU A 120 4.79 -3.88 13.14
N THR A 121 4.56 -5.15 13.47
CA THR A 121 4.61 -5.63 14.85
C THR A 121 5.52 -6.85 14.96
N GLN A 122 6.35 -6.88 15.99
CA GLN A 122 7.29 -7.95 16.34
C GLN A 122 8.42 -8.09 15.32
N ARG A 123 9.63 -7.91 15.79
CA ARG A 123 10.88 -7.90 15.00
C ARG A 123 10.78 -7.00 13.78
N ALA A 124 10.22 -5.81 13.96
CA ALA A 124 9.98 -4.86 12.87
C ALA A 124 11.28 -4.18 12.46
N GLU A 125 11.53 -4.16 11.16
CA GLU A 125 12.63 -3.43 10.53
C GLU A 125 12.12 -2.58 9.39
N LEU A 126 12.71 -1.41 9.21
CA LEU A 126 12.38 -0.49 8.14
C LEU A 126 13.67 0.00 7.49
N ARG A 127 13.71 -0.03 6.17
CA ARG A 127 14.84 0.43 5.37
C ARG A 127 14.37 1.46 4.36
N LEU A 128 15.16 2.52 4.21
CA LEU A 128 14.97 3.51 3.15
C LEU A 128 16.02 3.27 2.07
N LEU A 129 15.56 3.00 0.86
CA LEU A 129 16.42 2.75 -0.29
C LEU A 129 16.34 3.92 -1.25
N ARG A 130 17.48 4.55 -1.51
CA ARG A 130 17.63 5.67 -2.43
C ARG A 130 18.36 5.24 -3.69
N GLY A 131 17.93 5.78 -4.83
CA GLY A 131 18.52 5.47 -6.11
C GLY A 131 17.94 4.21 -6.72
N GLN A 132 18.70 3.60 -7.66
CA GLN A 132 18.25 2.41 -8.35
C GLN A 132 18.17 1.22 -7.40
N VAL A 133 16.95 0.74 -7.16
CA VAL A 133 16.73 -0.52 -6.49
C VAL A 133 16.73 -1.59 -7.58
N VAL A 134 17.74 -2.43 -7.55
CA VAL A 134 17.76 -3.61 -8.43
C VAL A 134 16.67 -4.55 -7.91
N ALA A 135 15.66 -4.77 -8.72
CA ALA A 135 14.61 -5.72 -8.37
C ALA A 135 15.16 -7.14 -8.51
N ASP A 136 15.19 -7.84 -7.43
CA ASP A 136 15.50 -9.27 -7.42
C ASP A 136 14.24 -10.10 -7.64
#